data_13df8159bc3c10ee26951a2238dbf023
#
_entry.id   13df8159bc3c10ee26951a2238dbf023
#
_cell.length_a   1.000
_cell.length_b   1.000
_cell.length_c   1.000
_cell.angle_alpha   90.00
_cell.angle_beta   90.00
_cell.angle_gamma   90.00
#
_symmetry.space_group_name_H-M   'P 1'
#
loop_
_entity.id
_entity.type
_entity.pdbx_description
1 polymer ?
#
loop_
_entity_poly.entity_id
_entity_poly.type
_entity_poly.pdbx_seq_one_letter_code
_entity_poly.pdbx_strand_id
1 'polypeptide(L)'
;MKNIVNTTEAPATINYSQGIELNGTLYLSGQIPLNPKTMELESSDIEKQTQQILDNIQAILKKSKYCLENIVKITTYVTNLNDFVKINKIYNRVFSNINSVRSLIEVSKLPKNSDIMIEIVAAK
;
A
#
# COMPACT_ATOMS: atom_id res chain seq x y z
N MET A 1 11.02 -19.17 9.86
CA MET A 1 11.90 -17.99 10.07
C MET A 1 11.41 -16.86 9.18
N LYS A 2 11.28 -15.67 9.75
CA LYS A 2 10.80 -14.52 8.98
C LYS A 2 11.93 -13.84 8.22
N ASN A 3 11.61 -13.38 7.01
CA ASN A 3 12.52 -12.61 6.18
C ASN A 3 12.07 -11.14 6.18
N ILE A 4 12.99 -10.26 6.53
CA ILE A 4 12.72 -8.82 6.55
C ILE A 4 12.91 -8.27 5.15
N VAL A 5 11.95 -7.47 4.68
CA VAL A 5 11.97 -6.86 3.34
C VAL A 5 12.02 -5.34 3.47
N ASN A 6 13.07 -4.74 2.95
CA ASN A 6 13.21 -3.29 2.86
C ASN A 6 13.84 -2.94 1.53
N THR A 7 13.38 -1.85 0.92
CA THR A 7 13.92 -1.34 -0.34
C THR A 7 13.96 0.20 -0.30
N THR A 8 14.97 0.77 -0.95
CA THR A 8 15.07 2.23 -1.10
C THR A 8 14.06 2.79 -2.11
N GLU A 9 13.41 1.91 -2.87
CA GLU A 9 12.40 2.29 -3.87
C GLU A 9 11.01 2.52 -3.25
N ALA A 10 10.88 2.33 -1.93
CA ALA A 10 9.68 2.63 -1.16
C ALA A 10 10.07 3.47 0.06
N PRO A 11 9.12 4.17 0.70
CA PRO A 11 9.44 5.05 1.84
C PRO A 11 10.11 4.28 2.98
N ALA A 12 11.20 4.86 3.49
CA ALA A 12 11.96 4.29 4.61
C ALA A 12 11.09 4.24 5.88
N THR A 13 11.36 3.23 6.71
CA THR A 13 10.67 3.04 7.99
C THR A 13 11.65 3.19 9.15
N ILE A 14 11.10 3.56 10.32
CA ILE A 14 11.88 3.71 11.56
C ILE A 14 11.30 2.72 12.58
N ASN A 15 12.15 1.84 13.13
CA ASN A 15 11.80 0.87 14.17
C ASN A 15 10.84 -0.25 13.70
N TYR A 16 10.55 -0.35 12.39
CA TYR A 16 9.76 -1.45 11.83
C TYR A 16 10.17 -1.67 10.37
N SER A 17 9.64 -2.69 9.74
CA SER A 17 10.01 -3.08 8.39
C SER A 17 8.92 -2.72 7.39
N GLN A 18 9.29 -2.49 6.14
CA GLN A 18 8.31 -2.31 5.06
C GLN A 18 7.49 -3.59 4.85
N GLY A 19 8.14 -4.73 4.93
CA GLY A 19 7.46 -6.01 4.79
C GLY A 19 8.16 -7.12 5.54
N ILE A 20 7.39 -8.16 5.85
CA ILE A 20 7.89 -9.40 6.48
C ILE A 20 7.33 -10.56 5.68
N GLU A 21 8.20 -11.45 5.23
CA GLU A 21 7.78 -12.68 4.57
C GLU A 21 7.97 -13.85 5.54
N LEU A 22 6.95 -14.68 5.68
CA LEU A 22 6.95 -15.84 6.55
C LEU A 22 6.15 -16.96 5.90
N ASN A 23 6.81 -18.07 5.63
CA ASN A 23 6.16 -19.28 5.10
C ASN A 23 5.28 -19.02 3.86
N GLY A 24 5.79 -18.23 2.93
CA GLY A 24 5.07 -17.93 1.69
C GLY A 24 4.01 -16.84 1.81
N THR A 25 3.89 -16.19 2.96
CA THR A 25 3.01 -15.05 3.15
C THR A 25 3.84 -13.80 3.38
N LEU A 26 3.51 -12.75 2.65
CA LEU A 26 4.17 -11.44 2.76
C LEU A 26 3.20 -10.46 3.38
N TYR A 27 3.58 -9.89 4.51
CA TYR A 27 2.84 -8.86 5.21
C TYR A 27 3.52 -7.52 4.97
N LEU A 28 2.80 -6.54 4.45
CA LEU A 28 3.33 -5.19 4.29
C LEU A 28 2.79 -4.28 5.38
N SER A 29 3.67 -3.39 5.86
CA SER A 29 3.23 -2.27 6.69
C SER A 29 2.30 -1.38 5.89
N GLY A 30 1.35 -0.73 6.56
CA GLY A 30 0.48 0.24 5.92
C GLY A 30 1.29 1.32 5.21
N GLN A 31 0.95 1.59 3.97
CA GLN A 31 1.63 2.58 3.15
C GLN A 31 0.80 3.84 3.03
N ILE A 32 1.40 4.98 3.31
CA ILE A 32 0.83 6.30 3.05
C ILE A 32 1.53 6.90 1.83
N PRO A 33 0.95 7.94 1.19
CA PRO A 33 1.44 8.37 -0.13
C PRO A 33 2.69 9.24 -0.06
N LEU A 34 3.77 8.71 0.48
CA LEU A 34 5.05 9.39 0.54
C LEU A 34 5.89 9.09 -0.70
N ASN A 35 6.52 10.13 -1.23
CA ASN A 35 7.55 9.96 -2.23
C ASN A 35 8.77 9.33 -1.56
N PRO A 36 9.30 8.20 -2.03
CA PRO A 36 10.41 7.52 -1.34
C PRO A 36 11.72 8.30 -1.33
N LYS A 37 11.89 9.25 -2.25
CA LYS A 37 13.13 10.05 -2.34
C LYS A 37 13.08 11.25 -1.41
N THR A 38 11.95 11.94 -1.33
CA THR A 38 11.81 13.17 -0.54
C THR A 38 11.20 12.93 0.83
N MET A 39 10.48 11.81 1.00
CA MET A 39 9.71 11.47 2.19
C MET A 39 8.59 12.47 2.46
N GLU A 40 8.15 13.18 1.43
CA GLU A 40 7.04 14.12 1.50
C GLU A 40 5.77 13.50 0.91
N LEU A 41 4.63 13.92 1.45
CA LEU A 41 3.34 13.48 0.91
C LEU A 41 3.17 13.91 -0.54
N GLU A 42 2.65 13.01 -1.36
CA GLU A 42 2.13 13.36 -2.67
C GLU A 42 0.99 14.38 -2.49
N SER A 43 0.64 15.10 -3.55
CA SER A 43 -0.33 16.18 -3.52
C SER A 43 -1.62 15.82 -2.78
N SER A 44 -2.50 16.81 -2.54
CA SER A 44 -3.81 16.58 -1.92
C SER A 44 -4.80 15.85 -2.84
N ASP A 45 -4.42 15.54 -4.08
CA ASP A 45 -5.26 14.81 -5.03
C ASP A 45 -5.31 13.33 -4.65
N ILE A 46 -6.51 12.83 -4.33
CA ILE A 46 -6.67 11.46 -3.84
C ILE A 46 -6.26 10.40 -4.87
N GLU A 47 -6.45 10.68 -6.16
CA GLU A 47 -6.02 9.73 -7.20
C GLU A 47 -4.50 9.63 -7.26
N LYS A 48 -3.81 10.75 -7.17
CA LYS A 48 -2.34 10.78 -7.14
C LYS A 48 -1.79 10.13 -5.87
N GLN A 49 -2.43 10.38 -4.73
CA GLN A 49 -2.06 9.74 -3.46
C GLN A 49 -2.19 8.22 -3.58
N THR A 50 -3.32 7.76 -4.12
CA THR A 50 -3.57 6.32 -4.28
C THR A 50 -2.52 5.70 -5.20
N GLN A 51 -2.21 6.33 -6.32
CA GLN A 51 -1.20 5.82 -7.26
C GLN A 51 0.19 5.76 -6.62
N GLN A 52 0.57 6.79 -5.86
CA GLN A 52 1.86 6.79 -5.16
C GLN A 52 1.99 5.62 -4.20
N ILE A 53 0.92 5.36 -3.42
CA ILE A 53 0.92 4.20 -2.52
C ILE A 53 1.10 2.90 -3.30
N LEU A 54 0.38 2.74 -4.42
CA LEU A 54 0.47 1.52 -5.21
C LEU A 54 1.86 1.35 -5.84
N ASP A 55 2.49 2.43 -6.25
CA ASP A 55 3.87 2.39 -6.71
C ASP A 55 4.82 1.92 -5.59
N ASN A 56 4.62 2.43 -4.38
CA ASN A 56 5.42 2.03 -3.22
C ASN A 56 5.21 0.54 -2.88
N ILE A 57 3.97 0.08 -2.92
CA ILE A 57 3.64 -1.32 -2.68
C ILE A 57 4.29 -2.21 -3.73
N GLN A 58 4.23 -1.83 -5.01
CA GLN A 58 4.84 -2.61 -6.07
C GLN A 58 6.36 -2.71 -5.90
N ALA A 59 7.00 -1.65 -5.43
CA ALA A 59 8.43 -1.67 -5.14
C ALA A 59 8.78 -2.71 -4.06
N ILE A 60 7.97 -2.78 -3.00
CA ILE A 60 8.19 -3.75 -1.93
C ILE A 60 7.93 -5.18 -2.43
N LEU A 61 6.85 -5.38 -3.19
CA LEU A 61 6.56 -6.67 -3.80
C LEU A 61 7.73 -7.14 -4.68
N LYS A 62 8.22 -6.26 -5.53
CA LYS A 62 9.34 -6.58 -6.42
C LYS A 62 10.57 -6.98 -5.64
N LYS A 63 10.88 -6.25 -4.56
CA LYS A 63 12.04 -6.56 -3.71
C LYS A 63 11.94 -7.95 -3.11
N SER A 64 10.75 -8.37 -2.73
CA SER A 64 10.51 -9.68 -2.12
C SER A 64 10.23 -10.78 -3.15
N LYS A 65 10.28 -10.46 -4.44
CA LYS A 65 9.99 -11.39 -5.55
C LYS A 65 8.54 -11.88 -5.55
N TYR A 66 7.64 -11.04 -5.10
CA TYR A 66 6.20 -11.23 -5.22
C TYR A 66 5.69 -10.31 -6.34
N CYS A 67 4.50 -10.58 -6.84
CA CYS A 67 3.86 -9.75 -7.86
C CYS A 67 2.43 -9.42 -7.44
N LEU A 68 1.78 -8.54 -8.21
CA LEU A 68 0.41 -8.09 -7.90
C LEU A 68 -0.56 -9.27 -7.79
N GLU A 69 -0.39 -10.28 -8.62
CA GLU A 69 -1.26 -11.47 -8.64
C GLU A 69 -1.19 -12.26 -7.34
N ASN A 70 -0.15 -12.07 -6.54
CA ASN A 70 -0.01 -12.73 -5.25
C ASN A 70 -0.80 -12.05 -4.13
N ILE A 71 -1.33 -10.85 -4.37
CA ILE A 71 -2.10 -10.12 -3.35
C ILE A 71 -3.39 -10.87 -3.05
N VAL A 72 -3.62 -11.15 -1.77
CA VAL A 72 -4.84 -11.85 -1.32
C VAL A 72 -5.76 -10.95 -0.51
N LYS A 73 -5.23 -9.91 0.12
CA LYS A 73 -6.02 -9.01 0.97
C LYS A 73 -5.55 -7.57 0.84
N ILE A 74 -6.51 -6.67 0.66
CA ILE A 74 -6.26 -5.22 0.61
C ILE A 74 -7.18 -4.56 1.63
N THR A 75 -6.59 -3.84 2.57
CA THR A 75 -7.33 -3.02 3.52
C THR A 75 -6.99 -1.56 3.25
N THR A 76 -8.01 -0.76 2.99
CA THR A 76 -7.87 0.66 2.66
C THR A 76 -8.47 1.48 3.78
N TYR A 77 -7.69 2.40 4.32
CA TYR A 77 -8.12 3.35 5.33
C TYR A 77 -8.18 4.73 4.70
N VAL A 78 -9.30 5.42 4.89
CA VAL A 78 -9.50 6.77 4.33
C VAL A 78 -10.02 7.71 5.40
N THR A 79 -9.79 9.00 5.23
CA THR A 79 -10.35 10.01 6.12
C THR A 79 -11.70 10.52 5.62
N ASN A 80 -12.09 10.15 4.39
CA ASN A 80 -13.36 10.55 3.80
C ASN A 80 -13.86 9.46 2.85
N LEU A 81 -14.94 8.76 3.21
CA LEU A 81 -15.53 7.70 2.38
C LEU A 81 -16.01 8.21 1.01
N ASN A 82 -16.23 9.52 0.87
CA ASN A 82 -16.63 10.09 -0.43
C ASN A 82 -15.51 9.97 -1.49
N ASP A 83 -14.28 9.68 -1.08
CA ASP A 83 -13.18 9.43 -2.02
C ASP A 83 -13.24 8.05 -2.68
N PHE A 84 -14.19 7.19 -2.27
CA PHE A 84 -14.30 5.81 -2.74
C PHE A 84 -14.32 5.68 -4.26
N VAL A 85 -15.10 6.53 -4.95
CA VAL A 85 -15.24 6.45 -6.43
C VAL A 85 -13.89 6.70 -7.11
N LYS A 86 -13.15 7.70 -6.63
CA LYS A 86 -11.83 8.05 -7.20
C LYS A 86 -10.79 6.98 -6.91
N ILE A 87 -10.81 6.43 -5.70
CA ILE A 87 -9.90 5.33 -5.32
C ILE A 87 -10.20 4.11 -6.17
N ASN A 88 -11.46 3.76 -6.33
CA ASN A 88 -11.87 2.61 -7.13
C ASN A 88 -11.45 2.73 -8.59
N LYS A 89 -11.44 3.94 -9.14
CA LYS A 89 -10.96 4.18 -10.49
C LYS A 89 -9.50 3.71 -10.65
N ILE A 90 -8.66 4.03 -9.67
CA ILE A 90 -7.26 3.60 -9.67
C ILE A 90 -7.17 2.08 -9.43
N TYR A 91 -7.93 1.54 -8.48
CA TYR A 91 -7.94 0.10 -8.20
C TYR A 91 -8.38 -0.71 -9.40
N ASN A 92 -9.38 -0.25 -10.15
CA ASN A 92 -9.84 -0.95 -11.36
C ASN A 92 -8.74 -0.99 -12.42
N ARG A 93 -7.91 0.04 -12.50
CA ARG A 93 -6.79 0.07 -13.45
C ARG A 93 -5.66 -0.86 -13.04
N VAL A 94 -5.32 -0.87 -11.74
CA VAL A 94 -4.15 -1.61 -11.23
C VAL A 94 -4.50 -3.06 -10.88
N PHE A 95 -5.67 -3.29 -10.31
CA PHE A 95 -6.07 -4.59 -9.77
C PHE A 95 -7.16 -5.31 -10.59
N SER A 96 -7.34 -4.94 -11.86
CA SER A 96 -8.47 -5.43 -12.67
C SER A 96 -8.57 -6.96 -12.75
N ASN A 97 -7.44 -7.66 -12.75
CA ASN A 97 -7.41 -9.12 -12.89
C ASN A 97 -6.92 -9.82 -11.62
N ILE A 98 -6.99 -9.11 -10.49
CA ILE A 98 -6.49 -9.65 -9.23
C ILE A 98 -7.67 -9.96 -8.32
N ASN A 99 -7.79 -11.24 -7.95
CA ASN A 99 -8.82 -11.70 -7.03
C ASN A 99 -8.30 -11.55 -5.61
N SER A 100 -8.80 -10.57 -4.89
CA SER A 100 -8.41 -10.31 -3.50
C SER A 100 -9.66 -10.02 -2.68
N VAL A 101 -9.55 -10.20 -1.37
CA VAL A 101 -10.58 -9.68 -0.46
C VAL A 101 -10.24 -8.25 -0.10
N ARG A 102 -11.24 -7.40 0.08
CA ARG A 102 -11.04 -5.96 0.32
C ARG A 102 -11.93 -5.47 1.44
N SER A 103 -11.40 -4.49 2.20
CA SER A 103 -12.18 -3.70 3.16
C SER A 103 -11.82 -2.24 2.99
N LEU A 104 -12.82 -1.37 3.14
CA LEU A 104 -12.63 0.08 3.12
C LEU A 104 -13.17 0.64 4.44
N ILE A 105 -12.33 1.37 5.16
CA ILE A 105 -12.63 1.83 6.51
C ILE A 105 -12.34 3.32 6.60
N GLU A 106 -13.32 4.10 7.10
CA GLU A 106 -13.09 5.51 7.39
C GLU A 106 -12.51 5.65 8.79
N VAL A 107 -11.47 6.46 8.91
CA VAL A 107 -10.80 6.77 10.17
C VAL A 107 -10.74 8.28 10.35
N SER A 108 -10.56 8.74 11.58
CA SER A 108 -10.53 10.19 11.84
C SER A 108 -9.26 10.85 11.30
N LYS A 109 -8.11 10.18 11.38
CA LYS A 109 -6.82 10.72 10.93
C LYS A 109 -5.88 9.60 10.55
N LEU A 110 -4.94 9.94 9.67
CA LEU A 110 -3.85 9.07 9.26
C LEU A 110 -2.51 9.77 9.49
N PRO A 111 -1.40 9.01 9.58
CA PRO A 111 -0.08 9.61 9.77
C PRO A 111 0.21 10.68 8.71
N LYS A 112 0.90 11.74 9.12
CA LYS A 112 1.30 12.86 8.27
C LYS A 112 0.13 13.55 7.57
N ASN A 113 -1.09 13.46 8.14
CA ASN A 113 -2.30 14.03 7.54
C ASN A 113 -2.58 13.50 6.13
N SER A 114 -2.18 12.26 5.85
CA SER A 114 -2.53 11.63 4.58
C SER A 114 -4.03 11.34 4.54
N ASP A 115 -4.57 11.28 3.33
CA ASP A 115 -6.00 11.04 3.11
C ASP A 115 -6.31 9.56 2.95
N ILE A 116 -5.29 8.75 2.73
CA ILE A 116 -5.43 7.31 2.45
C ILE A 116 -4.21 6.56 2.94
N MET A 117 -4.44 5.35 3.44
CA MET A 117 -3.41 4.37 3.77
C MET A 117 -3.87 3.01 3.24
N ILE A 118 -2.96 2.25 2.66
CA ILE A 118 -3.28 0.93 2.12
C ILE A 118 -2.35 -0.10 2.75
N GLU A 119 -2.95 -1.20 3.20
CA GLU A 119 -2.25 -2.32 3.80
C GLU A 119 -2.57 -3.57 3.00
N ILE A 120 -1.57 -4.36 2.65
CA ILE A 120 -1.80 -5.59 1.90
C ILE A 120 -1.17 -6.81 2.55
N VAL A 121 -1.74 -7.97 2.21
CA VAL A 121 -1.16 -9.28 2.46
C VAL A 121 -1.08 -9.99 1.11
N ALA A 122 0.07 -10.58 0.82
CA ALA A 122 0.29 -11.39 -0.38
C ALA A 122 0.74 -12.79 0.02
N ALA A 123 0.48 -13.76 -0.84
CA ALA A 123 0.84 -15.15 -0.56
C ALA A 123 1.15 -15.90 -1.86
N LYS A 124 2.04 -16.90 -1.76
CA LYS A 124 2.35 -17.79 -2.87
C LYS A 124 2.92 -19.13 -2.39
#